data_8618624051d889d0eab3d0a75c6deaba
#
_entry.id   8618624051d889d0eab3d0a75c6deaba
#
_cell.length_a   1.000
_cell.length_b   1.000
_cell.length_c   1.000
_cell.angle_alpha   90.00
_cell.angle_beta   90.00
_cell.angle_gamma   90.00
#
_symmetry.space_group_name_H-M   'P 1'
#
loop_
_entity.id
_entity.type
_entity.pdbx_description
1 polymer ?
#
loop_
_entity_poly.entity_id
_entity_poly.type
_entity_poly.pdbx_seq_one_letter_code
_entity_poly.pdbx_strand_id
1 'polypeptide(L)'
;DGTTSRGLGDVYKRQNGIVPMLRVFNDTARYVDQGGGKRKGSFAIYIEPWHADIYDFLDLKKNHGKEEMRARDLFYAMWIPDLFMKRVENNEEWTLMCPNECPGLYDCHGDEFDKLYVKYEKKSKGRKTIKARELWEKILESQIETGTPYMLYKDSANRKSNQKNLGTIRSSNLCTEILEYTSKDEIAVCNLAS
;
A
#
# COMPACT_ATOMS: atom_id res chain seq x y z
N ASP A 1 18.90 38.15 -9.76
CA ASP A 1 17.48 37.79 -9.92
C ASP A 1 17.34 36.50 -10.72
N GLY A 2 17.48 35.40 -10.00
CA GLY A 2 17.34 34.07 -10.58
C GLY A 2 15.93 33.54 -10.45
N THR A 3 15.00 34.01 -11.26
CA THR A 3 13.74 33.34 -11.50
C THR A 3 13.97 32.11 -12.36
N THR A 4 14.38 31.01 -11.73
CA THR A 4 14.34 29.70 -12.38
C THR A 4 12.89 29.38 -12.69
N SER A 5 12.56 29.42 -13.98
CA SER A 5 11.29 28.89 -14.49
C SER A 5 11.15 27.43 -14.06
N ARG A 6 10.32 27.19 -13.06
CA ARG A 6 9.94 25.84 -12.66
C ARG A 6 9.10 25.26 -13.79
N GLY A 7 9.72 24.42 -14.64
CA GLY A 7 9.02 23.76 -15.73
C GLY A 7 7.92 22.82 -15.23
N LEU A 8 6.98 22.49 -16.11
CA LEU A 8 5.90 21.49 -15.86
C LEU A 8 6.41 20.20 -15.23
N GLY A 9 7.67 19.79 -15.47
CA GLY A 9 8.31 18.65 -14.84
C GLY A 9 8.49 18.75 -13.32
N ASP A 10 8.59 19.96 -12.76
CA ASP A 10 8.69 20.17 -11.32
C ASP A 10 7.33 20.07 -10.60
N VAL A 11 6.23 20.32 -11.31
CA VAL A 11 4.87 20.13 -10.79
C VAL A 11 4.58 18.63 -10.63
N TYR A 12 5.03 17.79 -11.56
CA TYR A 12 4.90 16.33 -11.47
C TYR A 12 5.78 15.72 -10.38
N LYS A 13 6.93 16.31 -10.07
CA LYS A 13 7.83 15.85 -9.00
C LYS A 13 7.34 16.21 -7.59
N ARG A 14 6.40 17.13 -7.47
CA ARG A 14 5.75 17.53 -6.21
C ARG A 14 4.37 16.89 -6.09
N GLN A 15 4.28 15.59 -6.24
CA GLN A 15 3.07 14.90 -5.83
C GLN A 15 2.91 15.08 -4.31
N ASN A 16 1.72 15.49 -3.90
CA ASN A 16 1.38 15.74 -2.50
C ASN A 16 1.20 14.42 -1.68
N GLY A 17 1.88 13.34 -2.10
CA GLY A 17 1.74 12.03 -1.50
C GLY A 17 0.44 11.31 -1.88
N ILE A 18 0.18 10.18 -1.22
CA ILE A 18 -1.00 9.34 -1.51
C ILE A 18 -2.31 9.90 -0.93
N VAL A 19 -2.27 10.75 0.10
CA VAL A 19 -3.46 11.22 0.82
C VAL A 19 -4.45 11.95 -0.10
N PRO A 20 -4.07 12.98 -0.87
CA PRO A 20 -4.99 13.65 -1.78
C PRO A 20 -5.60 12.73 -2.83
N MET A 21 -4.82 11.79 -3.35
CA MET A 21 -5.30 10.78 -4.30
C MET A 21 -6.34 9.87 -3.65
N LEU A 22 -6.08 9.37 -2.46
CA LEU A 22 -6.99 8.47 -1.75
C LEU A 22 -8.29 9.16 -1.34
N ARG A 23 -8.28 10.47 -1.11
CA ARG A 23 -9.51 11.26 -0.90
C ARG A 23 -10.42 11.24 -2.12
N VAL A 24 -9.89 11.30 -3.32
CA VAL A 24 -10.69 11.16 -4.55
C VAL A 24 -11.41 9.80 -4.57
N PHE A 25 -10.72 8.72 -4.23
CA PHE A 25 -11.33 7.39 -4.14
C PHE A 25 -12.34 7.29 -2.99
N ASN A 26 -12.10 7.95 -1.87
CA ASN A 26 -13.04 8.03 -0.75
C ASN A 26 -14.36 8.68 -1.17
N ASP A 27 -14.30 9.80 -1.86
CA ASP A 27 -15.50 10.50 -2.35
C ASP A 27 -16.18 9.71 -3.47
N THR A 28 -15.42 9.04 -4.32
CA THR A 28 -15.94 8.11 -5.33
C THR A 28 -16.70 6.97 -4.69
N ALA A 29 -16.20 6.35 -3.62
CA ALA A 29 -16.88 5.29 -2.89
C ALA A 29 -18.25 5.74 -2.34
N ARG A 30 -18.34 6.98 -1.90
CA ARG A 30 -19.62 7.59 -1.45
C ARG A 30 -20.60 7.82 -2.58
N TYR A 31 -20.10 8.16 -3.77
CA TYR A 31 -20.92 8.47 -4.94
C TYR A 31 -21.43 7.20 -5.63
N VAL A 32 -20.58 6.20 -5.81
CA VAL A 32 -20.94 4.95 -6.51
C VAL A 32 -21.93 4.15 -5.68
N ASP A 33 -23.00 3.70 -6.33
CA ASP A 33 -24.05 2.92 -5.71
C ASP A 33 -24.20 1.56 -6.39
N GLN A 34 -24.32 0.51 -5.61
CA GLN A 34 -24.57 -0.85 -6.07
C GLN A 34 -26.08 -1.16 -5.95
N GLY A 35 -26.84 -0.89 -6.99
CA GLY A 35 -28.23 -1.35 -7.09
C GLY A 35 -29.28 -0.53 -6.36
N GLY A 36 -29.47 0.73 -6.75
CA GLY A 36 -30.65 1.51 -6.42
C GLY A 36 -30.68 2.13 -5.02
N GLY A 37 -29.58 2.68 -4.55
CA GLY A 37 -29.49 3.48 -3.33
C GLY A 37 -29.32 2.72 -2.02
N LYS A 38 -29.25 1.40 -2.06
CA LYS A 38 -29.18 0.57 -0.84
C LYS A 38 -27.78 0.19 -0.39
N ARG A 39 -26.79 0.17 -1.29
CA ARG A 39 -25.39 -0.22 -0.99
C ARG A 39 -24.43 0.73 -1.67
N LYS A 40 -23.65 1.43 -0.90
CA LYS A 40 -22.56 2.28 -1.40
C LYS A 40 -21.41 1.44 -1.96
N GLY A 41 -20.64 2.02 -2.88
CA GLY A 41 -19.39 1.44 -3.32
C GLY A 41 -18.38 1.34 -2.19
N SER A 42 -17.48 0.36 -2.25
CA SER A 42 -16.43 0.18 -1.27
C SER A 42 -15.11 -0.16 -1.97
N PHE A 43 -14.02 0.46 -1.51
CA PHE A 43 -12.69 0.20 -2.02
C PHE A 43 -11.77 -0.27 -0.89
N ALA A 44 -10.96 -1.29 -1.15
CA ALA A 44 -9.83 -1.66 -0.33
C ALA A 44 -8.53 -1.15 -0.96
N ILE A 45 -7.73 -0.48 -0.17
CA ILE A 45 -6.45 0.08 -0.59
C ILE A 45 -5.34 -0.74 0.06
N TYR A 46 -4.51 -1.34 -0.78
CA TYR A 46 -3.37 -2.15 -0.36
C TYR A 46 -2.08 -1.36 -0.49
N ILE A 47 -1.23 -1.43 0.51
CA ILE A 47 0.10 -0.81 0.52
C ILE A 47 1.14 -1.78 1.10
N GLU A 48 2.37 -1.66 0.66
CA GLU A 48 3.50 -2.39 1.25
C GLU A 48 4.24 -1.53 2.27
N PRO A 49 4.83 -2.11 3.35
CA PRO A 49 5.44 -1.35 4.45
C PRO A 49 6.68 -0.54 4.05
N TRP A 50 7.25 -0.77 2.88
CA TRP A 50 8.39 -0.01 2.36
C TRP A 50 8.00 1.32 1.69
N HIS A 51 6.71 1.60 1.49
CA HIS A 51 6.27 2.82 0.82
C HIS A 51 6.61 4.08 1.63
N ALA A 52 7.09 5.12 0.95
CA ALA A 52 7.52 6.38 1.58
C ALA A 52 6.42 7.04 2.43
N ASP A 53 5.16 6.93 2.01
CA ASP A 53 4.01 7.57 2.65
C ASP A 53 3.28 6.63 3.64
N ILE A 54 3.94 5.59 4.13
CA ILE A 54 3.29 4.58 4.99
C ILE A 54 2.70 5.16 6.28
N TYR A 55 3.36 6.14 6.88
CA TYR A 55 2.85 6.79 8.09
C TYR A 55 1.56 7.58 7.84
N ASP A 56 1.51 8.35 6.74
CA ASP A 56 0.31 9.08 6.33
C ASP A 56 -0.85 8.12 6.03
N PHE A 57 -0.55 6.99 5.40
CA PHE A 57 -1.52 5.92 5.15
C PHE A 57 -2.12 5.35 6.44
N LEU A 58 -1.31 5.10 7.45
CA LEU A 58 -1.76 4.58 8.74
C LEU A 58 -2.65 5.57 9.52
N ASP A 59 -2.53 6.85 9.21
CA ASP A 59 -3.31 7.90 9.87
C ASP A 59 -4.65 8.23 9.16
N LEU A 60 -4.90 7.69 7.96
CA LEU A 60 -6.06 8.05 7.13
C LEU A 60 -7.43 7.81 7.79
N LYS A 61 -7.54 6.85 8.69
CA LYS A 61 -8.80 6.48 9.37
C LYS A 61 -8.92 6.99 10.81
N LYS A 62 -7.92 7.71 11.30
CA LYS A 62 -7.95 8.25 12.65
C LYS A 62 -9.11 9.22 12.89
N ASN A 63 -9.67 9.19 14.09
CA ASN A 63 -10.83 10.02 14.48
C ASN A 63 -10.46 11.45 14.87
N HIS A 64 -9.19 11.75 14.96
CA HIS A 64 -8.67 13.07 15.33
C HIS A 64 -7.71 13.62 14.27
N GLY A 65 -7.33 14.89 14.40
CA GLY A 65 -6.45 15.58 13.47
C GLY A 65 -7.22 16.30 12.35
N LYS A 66 -6.48 16.76 11.34
CA LYS A 66 -7.05 17.53 10.23
C LYS A 66 -7.87 16.64 9.30
N GLU A 67 -9.12 17.01 9.04
CA GLU A 67 -10.04 16.25 8.19
C GLU A 67 -9.54 16.12 6.75
N GLU A 68 -8.83 17.12 6.25
CA GLU A 68 -8.18 17.07 4.92
C GLU A 68 -7.13 15.97 4.76
N MET A 69 -6.64 15.42 5.88
CA MET A 69 -5.68 14.31 5.91
C MET A 69 -6.35 12.97 6.18
N ARG A 70 -7.67 12.89 6.03
CA ARG A 70 -8.46 11.68 6.33
C ARG A 70 -9.21 11.17 5.10
N ALA A 71 -9.38 9.85 5.02
CA ALA A 71 -10.20 9.14 4.04
C ALA A 71 -10.83 7.92 4.72
N ARG A 72 -11.89 8.15 5.52
CA ARG A 72 -12.43 7.16 6.47
C ARG A 72 -13.33 6.11 5.85
N ASP A 73 -13.87 6.35 4.66
CA ASP A 73 -14.81 5.42 4.00
C ASP A 73 -14.10 4.31 3.21
N LEU A 74 -12.78 4.42 3.06
CA LEU A 74 -11.96 3.37 2.46
C LEU A 74 -11.58 2.29 3.47
N PHE A 75 -11.31 1.10 2.97
CA PHE A 75 -10.70 0.01 3.72
C PHE A 75 -9.21 -0.05 3.43
N TYR A 76 -8.40 -0.34 4.42
CA TYR A 76 -6.94 -0.29 4.35
C TYR A 76 -6.33 -1.63 4.67
N ALA A 77 -5.36 -2.06 3.89
CA ALA A 77 -4.66 -3.32 4.04
C ALA A 77 -3.15 -3.18 3.82
N MET A 78 -2.38 -3.91 4.61
CA MET A 78 -0.94 -4.08 4.44
C MET A 78 -0.65 -5.34 3.64
N TRP A 79 0.18 -5.20 2.61
CA TRP A 79 0.71 -6.30 1.82
C TRP A 79 2.18 -6.50 2.19
N ILE A 80 2.46 -7.47 3.08
CA ILE A 80 3.69 -7.54 3.87
C ILE A 80 4.65 -8.58 3.29
N PRO A 81 5.86 -8.19 2.85
CA PRO A 81 6.91 -9.13 2.51
C PRO A 81 7.52 -9.78 3.76
N ASP A 82 7.96 -11.03 3.65
CA ASP A 82 8.59 -11.79 4.74
C ASP A 82 9.84 -11.07 5.29
N LEU A 83 10.59 -10.37 4.43
CA LEU A 83 11.76 -9.59 4.84
C LEU A 83 11.43 -8.53 5.91
N PHE A 84 10.26 -7.85 5.79
CA PHE A 84 9.85 -6.89 6.79
C PHE A 84 9.66 -7.55 8.15
N MET A 85 8.98 -8.70 8.20
CA MET A 85 8.74 -9.44 9.44
C MET A 85 10.04 -9.95 10.07
N LYS A 86 10.98 -10.46 9.27
CA LYS A 86 12.32 -10.84 9.74
C LYS A 86 13.05 -9.66 10.40
N ARG A 87 12.97 -8.48 9.78
CA ARG A 87 13.60 -7.27 10.33
C ARG A 87 12.89 -6.73 11.57
N VAL A 88 11.58 -6.90 11.68
CA VAL A 88 10.83 -6.61 12.92
C VAL A 88 11.30 -7.52 14.05
N GLU A 89 11.41 -8.82 13.81
CA GLU A 89 11.87 -9.81 14.80
C GLU A 89 13.26 -9.47 15.31
N ASN A 90 14.18 -9.16 14.40
CA ASN A 90 15.59 -8.87 14.73
C ASN A 90 15.85 -7.39 15.11
N ASN A 91 14.82 -6.54 15.10
CA ASN A 91 14.92 -5.09 15.33
C ASN A 91 15.94 -4.39 14.41
N GLU A 92 15.94 -4.79 13.14
CA GLU A 92 16.82 -4.23 12.12
C GLU A 92 16.25 -2.93 11.53
N GLU A 93 17.06 -2.27 10.71
CA GLU A 93 16.65 -1.08 9.97
C GLU A 93 15.73 -1.43 8.81
N TRP A 94 14.80 -0.52 8.51
CA TRP A 94 13.88 -0.61 7.41
C TRP A 94 13.86 0.71 6.65
N THR A 95 14.04 0.64 5.34
CA THR A 95 14.16 1.82 4.49
C THR A 95 12.87 2.06 3.73
N LEU A 96 12.30 3.24 3.89
CA LEU A 96 11.13 3.70 3.16
C LEU A 96 11.55 4.23 1.78
N MET A 97 10.86 3.77 0.74
CA MET A 97 11.21 4.02 -0.66
C MET A 97 10.03 4.56 -1.44
N CYS A 98 10.33 5.34 -2.47
CA CYS A 98 9.33 5.80 -3.44
C CYS A 98 9.22 4.78 -4.58
N PRO A 99 8.02 4.33 -4.94
CA PRO A 99 7.83 3.35 -6.04
C PRO A 99 8.40 3.81 -7.38
N ASN A 100 8.37 5.11 -7.65
CA ASN A 100 8.92 5.69 -8.87
C ASN A 100 10.46 5.66 -8.92
N GLU A 101 11.11 5.79 -7.76
CA GLU A 101 12.58 5.77 -7.63
C GLU A 101 13.12 4.35 -7.49
N CYS A 102 12.28 3.44 -7.00
CA CYS A 102 12.59 2.03 -6.75
C CYS A 102 11.57 1.12 -7.46
N PRO A 103 11.53 1.14 -8.81
CA PRO A 103 10.56 0.36 -9.56
C PRO A 103 10.76 -1.15 -9.39
N GLY A 104 9.67 -1.92 -9.55
CA GLY A 104 9.69 -3.37 -9.55
C GLY A 104 9.51 -4.03 -8.19
N LEU A 105 9.62 -3.32 -7.08
CA LEU A 105 9.42 -3.90 -5.73
C LEU A 105 8.01 -4.48 -5.54
N TYR A 106 7.00 -3.88 -6.12
CA TYR A 106 5.62 -4.36 -6.05
C TYR A 106 5.33 -5.51 -7.03
N ASP A 107 6.24 -5.75 -8.00
CA ASP A 107 6.10 -6.78 -9.03
C ASP A 107 6.75 -8.12 -8.67
N CYS A 108 7.56 -8.15 -7.62
CA CYS A 108 8.31 -9.33 -7.19
C CYS A 108 8.01 -9.71 -5.74
N HIS A 109 8.32 -10.94 -5.35
CA HIS A 109 8.11 -11.47 -4.01
C HIS A 109 9.24 -12.45 -3.62
N GLY A 110 9.33 -12.82 -2.33
CA GLY A 110 10.34 -13.76 -1.82
C GLY A 110 11.77 -13.28 -2.07
N ASP A 111 12.65 -14.20 -2.43
CA ASP A 111 14.09 -13.92 -2.62
C ASP A 111 14.37 -12.84 -3.69
N GLU A 112 13.53 -12.72 -4.69
CA GLU A 112 13.66 -11.69 -5.73
C GLU A 112 13.39 -10.30 -5.14
N PHE A 113 12.33 -10.18 -4.34
CA PHE A 113 12.05 -8.95 -3.60
C PHE A 113 13.20 -8.59 -2.66
N ASP A 114 13.67 -9.56 -1.86
CA ASP A 114 14.73 -9.33 -0.88
C ASP A 114 16.00 -8.80 -1.55
N LYS A 115 16.43 -9.43 -2.65
CA LYS A 115 17.60 -9.00 -3.43
C LYS A 115 17.43 -7.59 -4.01
N LEU A 116 16.25 -7.30 -4.58
CA LEU A 116 15.97 -5.99 -5.19
C LEU A 116 15.91 -4.89 -4.13
N TYR A 117 15.25 -5.15 -3.01
CA TYR A 117 15.13 -4.22 -1.90
C TYR A 117 16.49 -3.86 -1.31
N VAL A 118 17.32 -4.85 -0.98
CA VAL A 118 18.68 -4.65 -0.46
C VAL A 118 19.57 -3.93 -1.49
N LYS A 119 19.40 -4.21 -2.78
CA LYS A 119 20.10 -3.49 -3.85
C LYS A 119 19.77 -1.99 -3.84
N TYR A 120 18.50 -1.62 -3.63
CA TYR A 120 18.10 -0.22 -3.52
C TYR A 120 18.62 0.45 -2.25
N GLU A 121 18.61 -0.24 -1.12
CA GLU A 121 19.23 0.24 0.12
C GLU A 121 20.72 0.57 -0.09
N LYS A 122 21.50 -0.36 -0.66
CA LYS A 122 22.93 -0.16 -0.96
C LYS A 122 23.21 0.99 -1.92
N LYS A 123 22.27 1.31 -2.80
CA LYS A 123 22.35 2.45 -3.73
C LYS A 123 21.86 3.76 -3.12
N SER A 124 21.53 3.79 -1.84
CA SER A 124 20.97 4.96 -1.14
C SER A 124 19.75 5.56 -1.83
N LYS A 125 18.89 4.70 -2.37
CA LYS A 125 17.63 5.11 -3.02
C LYS A 125 16.49 5.35 -2.03
N GLY A 126 16.70 5.02 -0.75
CA GLY A 126 15.72 5.24 0.30
C GLY A 126 15.50 6.71 0.62
N ARG A 127 14.27 7.05 1.01
CA ARG A 127 13.90 8.39 1.47
C ARG A 127 14.08 8.56 2.98
N LYS A 128 13.86 7.52 3.73
CA LYS A 128 14.00 7.50 5.19
C LYS A 128 14.32 6.09 5.66
N THR A 129 15.23 5.96 6.61
CA THR A 129 15.51 4.69 7.31
C THR A 129 15.02 4.81 8.75
N ILE A 130 14.32 3.78 9.21
CA ILE A 130 13.68 3.67 10.52
C ILE A 130 13.98 2.28 11.11
N LYS A 131 13.67 2.04 12.36
CA LYS A 131 13.62 0.68 12.89
C LYS A 131 12.33 -0.02 12.43
N ALA A 132 12.46 -1.25 11.91
CA ALA A 132 11.30 -2.03 11.45
C ALA A 132 10.27 -2.23 12.58
N ARG A 133 10.73 -2.40 13.82
CA ARG A 133 9.87 -2.55 14.99
C ARG A 133 9.09 -1.27 15.31
N GLU A 134 9.67 -0.09 15.09
CA GLU A 134 8.98 1.20 15.25
C GLU A 134 7.76 1.29 14.29
N LEU A 135 7.94 0.92 13.02
CA LEU A 135 6.83 0.89 12.07
C LEU A 135 5.80 -0.18 12.44
N TRP A 136 6.24 -1.34 12.90
CA TRP A 136 5.34 -2.40 13.37
C TRP A 136 4.46 -1.94 14.54
N GLU A 137 5.04 -1.29 15.53
CA GLU A 137 4.30 -0.72 16.65
C GLU A 137 3.28 0.32 16.19
N LYS A 138 3.63 1.14 15.19
CA LYS A 138 2.71 2.11 14.59
C LYS A 138 1.55 1.45 13.85
N ILE A 139 1.79 0.33 13.19
CA ILE A 139 0.73 -0.47 12.55
C ILE A 139 -0.24 -1.02 13.61
N LEU A 140 0.29 -1.59 14.70
CA LEU A 140 -0.52 -2.10 15.81
C LEU A 140 -1.31 -1.00 16.50
N GLU A 141 -0.72 0.17 16.74
CA GLU A 141 -1.44 1.34 17.26
C GLU A 141 -2.64 1.72 16.38
N SER A 142 -2.44 1.77 15.05
CA SER A 142 -3.51 2.02 14.10
C SER A 142 -4.62 0.98 14.17
N GLN A 143 -4.27 -0.31 14.31
CA GLN A 143 -5.25 -1.39 14.44
C GLN A 143 -6.06 -1.29 15.74
N ILE A 144 -5.43 -0.94 16.84
CA ILE A 144 -6.13 -0.75 18.13
C ILE A 144 -7.11 0.42 18.04
N GLU A 145 -6.69 1.52 17.41
CA GLU A 145 -7.51 2.73 17.32
C GLU A 145 -8.64 2.62 16.29
N THR A 146 -8.40 2.01 15.14
CA THR A 146 -9.31 2.06 13.98
C THR A 146 -9.77 0.71 13.45
N GLY A 147 -9.22 -0.39 13.91
CA GLY A 147 -9.47 -1.74 13.36
C GLY A 147 -8.77 -2.00 12.02
N THR A 148 -7.94 -1.08 11.53
CA THR A 148 -7.21 -1.19 10.26
C THR A 148 -5.73 -0.80 10.44
N PRO A 149 -4.85 -1.23 9.53
CA PRO A 149 -5.05 -1.99 8.30
C PRO A 149 -5.25 -3.50 8.53
N TYR A 150 -5.81 -4.17 7.53
CA TYR A 150 -5.76 -5.64 7.44
C TYR A 150 -4.30 -6.08 7.20
N MET A 151 -3.94 -7.27 7.67
CA MET A 151 -2.57 -7.78 7.59
C MET A 151 -2.53 -9.01 6.70
N LEU A 152 -1.92 -8.89 5.52
CA LEU A 152 -1.75 -9.98 4.56
C LEU A 152 -0.28 -10.14 4.20
N TYR A 153 0.14 -11.40 3.98
CA TYR A 153 1.54 -11.76 3.76
C TYR A 153 1.79 -12.07 2.28
N LYS A 154 2.48 -11.14 1.62
CA LYS A 154 2.77 -11.13 0.18
C LYS A 154 3.42 -12.42 -0.32
N ASP A 155 4.49 -12.84 0.36
CA ASP A 155 5.31 -13.96 -0.10
C ASP A 155 4.59 -15.28 0.04
N SER A 156 3.92 -15.50 1.16
CA SER A 156 3.10 -16.70 1.38
C SER A 156 1.92 -16.79 0.42
N ALA A 157 1.24 -15.66 0.16
CA ALA A 157 0.14 -15.60 -0.79
C ALA A 157 0.59 -15.98 -2.19
N ASN A 158 1.68 -15.40 -2.68
CA ASN A 158 2.21 -15.67 -4.01
C ASN A 158 2.76 -17.09 -4.14
N ARG A 159 3.49 -17.57 -3.14
CA ARG A 159 4.05 -18.93 -3.15
C ARG A 159 2.98 -20.01 -3.22
N LYS A 160 1.84 -19.80 -2.56
CA LYS A 160 0.74 -20.77 -2.49
C LYS A 160 -0.33 -20.57 -3.57
N SER A 161 -0.29 -19.48 -4.33
CA SER A 161 -1.29 -19.22 -5.36
C SER A 161 -1.30 -20.27 -6.46
N ASN A 162 -2.49 -20.66 -6.88
CA ASN A 162 -2.70 -21.51 -8.04
C ASN A 162 -2.46 -20.75 -9.37
N GLN A 163 -2.39 -19.44 -9.34
CA GLN A 163 -2.20 -18.56 -10.51
C GLN A 163 -0.76 -17.99 -10.60
N LYS A 164 0.19 -18.52 -9.85
CA LYS A 164 1.58 -18.05 -9.84
C LYS A 164 2.29 -18.10 -11.20
N ASN A 165 1.77 -18.90 -12.13
CA ASN A 165 2.25 -18.98 -13.51
C ASN A 165 1.84 -17.76 -14.36
N LEU A 166 0.84 -16.99 -13.94
CA LEU A 166 0.38 -15.79 -14.63
C LEU A 166 1.17 -14.55 -14.22
N GLY A 167 1.60 -14.47 -12.98
CA GLY A 167 2.38 -13.35 -12.45
C GLY A 167 2.24 -13.18 -10.95
N THR A 168 2.74 -12.06 -10.44
CA THR A 168 2.71 -11.72 -9.02
C THR A 168 1.35 -11.15 -8.63
N ILE A 169 0.73 -11.73 -7.61
CA ILE A 169 -0.46 -11.18 -6.95
C ILE A 169 -0.03 -10.03 -6.05
N ARG A 170 -0.69 -8.87 -6.19
CA ARG A 170 -0.31 -7.61 -5.53
C ARG A 170 -1.28 -7.16 -4.45
N SER A 171 -2.45 -7.77 -4.38
CA SER A 171 -3.50 -7.45 -3.43
C SER A 171 -4.48 -8.62 -3.30
N SER A 172 -5.39 -8.50 -2.34
CA SER A 172 -6.59 -9.31 -2.23
C SER A 172 -7.83 -8.44 -2.52
N ASN A 173 -9.02 -8.97 -2.29
CA ASN A 173 -10.28 -8.23 -2.39
C ASN A 173 -10.59 -7.44 -1.10
N LEU A 174 -11.82 -6.92 -0.99
CA LEU A 174 -12.28 -6.11 0.14
C LEU A 174 -12.23 -6.85 1.48
N CYS A 175 -12.63 -8.13 1.49
CA CYS A 175 -12.76 -8.94 2.70
C CYS A 175 -11.57 -9.90 2.91
N THR A 176 -10.56 -9.85 2.07
CA THR A 176 -9.28 -10.60 2.15
C THR A 176 -9.33 -12.11 1.88
N GLU A 177 -10.49 -12.64 1.46
CA GLU A 177 -10.67 -14.07 1.18
C GLU A 177 -10.23 -14.50 -0.22
N ILE A 178 -10.04 -13.57 -1.16
CA ILE A 178 -9.73 -13.85 -2.55
C ILE A 178 -8.28 -13.46 -2.87
N LEU A 179 -7.55 -14.38 -3.49
CA LEU A 179 -6.19 -14.17 -4.01
C LEU A 179 -6.15 -14.56 -5.48
N GLU A 180 -6.46 -13.60 -6.35
CA GLU A 180 -6.51 -13.78 -7.79
C GLU A 180 -5.55 -12.83 -8.48
N TYR A 181 -4.95 -13.30 -9.58
CA TYR A 181 -4.09 -12.47 -10.41
C TYR A 181 -4.92 -11.42 -11.17
N THR A 182 -4.43 -10.21 -11.19
CA THR A 182 -4.98 -9.11 -12.00
C THR A 182 -3.85 -8.33 -12.65
N SER A 183 -4.09 -7.81 -13.84
CA SER A 183 -3.15 -6.99 -14.60
C SER A 183 -3.87 -5.81 -15.24
N LYS A 184 -3.15 -5.02 -16.03
CA LYS A 184 -3.77 -3.93 -16.82
C LYS A 184 -4.75 -4.44 -17.88
N ASP A 185 -4.59 -5.68 -18.34
CA ASP A 185 -5.36 -6.29 -19.43
C ASP A 185 -6.38 -7.32 -18.93
N GLU A 186 -6.26 -7.77 -17.68
CA GLU A 186 -7.10 -8.79 -17.06
C GLU A 186 -7.53 -8.37 -15.66
N ILE A 187 -8.84 -8.29 -15.44
CA ILE A 187 -9.42 -7.95 -14.15
C ILE A 187 -10.02 -9.20 -13.52
N ALA A 188 -9.52 -9.57 -12.35
CA ALA A 188 -10.10 -10.64 -11.56
C ALA A 188 -11.47 -10.22 -11.01
N VAL A 189 -12.45 -11.09 -11.15
CA VAL A 189 -13.83 -10.87 -10.69
C VAL A 189 -14.32 -12.10 -9.94
N CYS A 190 -14.73 -11.91 -8.70
CA CYS A 190 -15.37 -12.96 -7.92
C CYS A 190 -16.89 -12.97 -8.14
N ASN A 191 -17.42 -14.06 -8.67
CA ASN A 191 -18.86 -14.32 -8.70
C ASN A 191 -19.27 -14.89 -7.35
N LEU A 192 -19.80 -14.03 -6.48
CA LEU A 192 -20.32 -14.47 -5.19
C LEU A 192 -21.59 -15.28 -5.39
N ALA A 193 -21.46 -16.60 -5.27
CA ALA A 193 -22.57 -17.53 -5.32
C ALA A 193 -22.50 -18.45 -4.08
N SER A 194 -23.65 -18.75 -3.53
CA SER A 194 -23.85 -19.71 -2.47
C SER A 194 -24.76 -20.84 -2.90
#